data_e53adbc7862b3b6203e7f06f5ad7698e
#
_entry.id   e53adbc7862b3b6203e7f06f5ad7698e
#
_cell.length_a   1.000
_cell.length_b   1.000
_cell.length_c   1.000
_cell.angle_alpha   90.00
_cell.angle_beta   90.00
_cell.angle_gamma   90.00
#
_symmetry.space_group_name_H-M   'P 1'
#
loop_
_entity.id
_entity.type
_entity.pdbx_description
1 polymer ?
#
loop_
_entity_poly.entity_id
_entity_poly.type
_entity_poly.pdbx_seq_one_letter_code
_entity_poly.pdbx_strand_id
1 'polypeptide(L)'
;FYVIFTPIIAVTTNKIMFASENTMMAADALNRIEGIINQKPFTYKHSLQEITNSDIEFEHVSFTYPESENEVIHDVNLKIKSGSIVAFVGKSGGGKSTLVSLIPRFYDVTKGTIKIGGVDVKEISEKELMSKISFVFQDSRLLKKSFKENIKMGSNASVEDIQTAVHKAQCDDIIEKFDQGLETKIGSKGVYLDRKSTRLN
;
A
#
# COMPACT_ATOMS: atom_id res chain seq x y z
N PHE A 1 -27.56 -56.25 -23.42
CA PHE A 1 -26.46 -56.09 -22.45
C PHE A 1 -25.75 -54.74 -22.70
N TYR A 2 -25.27 -54.47 -23.90
CA TYR A 2 -24.53 -53.23 -24.24
C TYR A 2 -25.37 -51.95 -24.09
N VAL A 3 -26.66 -51.98 -24.43
CA VAL A 3 -27.57 -50.82 -24.36
C VAL A 3 -27.72 -50.30 -22.92
N ILE A 4 -27.60 -51.19 -21.91
CA ILE A 4 -27.73 -50.82 -20.48
C ILE A 4 -26.36 -50.37 -19.92
N PHE A 5 -25.27 -51.04 -20.31
CA PHE A 5 -23.94 -50.77 -19.77
C PHE A 5 -23.30 -49.49 -20.29
N THR A 6 -23.52 -49.15 -21.58
CA THR A 6 -22.90 -47.99 -22.19
C THR A 6 -23.28 -46.65 -21.47
N PRO A 7 -24.54 -46.37 -21.17
CA PRO A 7 -24.88 -45.14 -20.43
C PRO A 7 -24.35 -45.14 -19.00
N ILE A 8 -24.26 -46.26 -18.33
CA ILE A 8 -23.72 -46.36 -16.97
C ILE A 8 -22.23 -46.01 -16.98
N ILE A 9 -21.47 -46.54 -17.93
CA ILE A 9 -20.03 -46.22 -18.08
C ILE A 9 -19.85 -44.74 -18.38
N ALA A 10 -20.63 -44.20 -19.32
CA ALA A 10 -20.54 -42.76 -19.68
C ALA A 10 -20.81 -41.83 -18.50
N VAL A 11 -21.87 -42.09 -17.72
CA VAL A 11 -22.21 -41.29 -16.54
C VAL A 11 -21.11 -41.39 -15.47
N THR A 12 -20.56 -42.60 -15.27
CA THR A 12 -19.51 -42.82 -14.27
C THR A 12 -18.19 -42.11 -14.67
N THR A 13 -17.84 -42.19 -15.94
CA THR A 13 -16.65 -41.52 -16.48
C THR A 13 -16.77 -40.01 -16.35
N ASN A 14 -17.96 -39.44 -16.69
CA ASN A 14 -18.20 -38.03 -16.52
C ASN A 14 -18.09 -37.58 -15.05
N LYS A 15 -18.64 -38.35 -14.11
CA LYS A 15 -18.51 -38.05 -12.66
C LYS A 15 -17.04 -38.06 -12.20
N ILE A 16 -16.23 -38.97 -12.69
CA ILE A 16 -14.80 -39.00 -12.37
C ILE A 16 -14.06 -37.81 -12.94
N MET A 17 -14.38 -37.43 -14.19
CA MET A 17 -13.79 -36.23 -14.81
C MET A 17 -14.15 -34.96 -14.00
N PHE A 18 -15.44 -34.73 -13.67
CA PHE A 18 -15.84 -33.58 -12.87
C PHE A 18 -15.22 -33.58 -11.47
N ALA A 19 -15.08 -34.73 -10.83
CA ALA A 19 -14.40 -34.83 -9.55
C ALA A 19 -12.92 -34.46 -9.65
N SER A 20 -12.26 -34.88 -10.73
CA SER A 20 -10.87 -34.53 -11.00
C SER A 20 -10.67 -33.02 -11.22
N GLU A 21 -11.53 -32.40 -12.06
CA GLU A 21 -11.49 -30.94 -12.30
C GLU A 21 -11.70 -30.15 -11.02
N ASN A 22 -12.71 -30.51 -10.22
CA ASN A 22 -12.98 -29.85 -8.94
C ASN A 22 -11.80 -29.98 -7.97
N THR A 23 -11.13 -31.13 -7.96
CA THR A 23 -9.95 -31.34 -7.11
C THR A 23 -8.78 -30.45 -7.55
N MET A 24 -8.55 -30.33 -8.86
CA MET A 24 -7.53 -29.44 -9.40
C MET A 24 -7.81 -27.96 -9.09
N MET A 25 -9.07 -27.53 -9.23
CA MET A 25 -9.46 -26.16 -8.87
C MET A 25 -9.29 -25.88 -7.37
N ALA A 26 -9.63 -26.84 -6.52
CA ALA A 26 -9.43 -26.74 -5.08
C ALA A 26 -7.94 -26.67 -4.72
N ALA A 27 -7.11 -27.48 -5.36
CA ALA A 27 -5.66 -27.46 -5.16
C ALA A 27 -5.03 -26.12 -5.59
N ASP A 28 -5.45 -25.56 -6.74
CA ASP A 28 -4.98 -24.25 -7.19
C ASP A 28 -5.40 -23.14 -6.21
N ALA A 29 -6.65 -23.16 -5.73
CA ALA A 29 -7.13 -22.21 -4.73
C ALA A 29 -6.34 -22.31 -3.41
N LEU A 30 -6.05 -23.53 -2.95
CA LEU A 30 -5.22 -23.77 -1.76
C LEU A 30 -3.81 -23.23 -1.95
N ASN A 31 -3.16 -23.50 -3.08
CA ASN A 31 -1.82 -22.99 -3.37
C ASN A 31 -1.77 -21.44 -3.35
N ARG A 32 -2.81 -20.78 -3.87
CA ARG A 32 -2.91 -19.31 -3.82
C ARG A 32 -3.05 -18.81 -2.38
N ILE A 33 -3.88 -19.45 -1.58
CA ILE A 33 -4.09 -19.12 -0.16
C ILE A 33 -2.80 -19.35 0.62
N GLU A 34 -2.15 -20.48 0.43
CA GLU A 34 -0.86 -20.78 1.07
C GLU A 34 0.23 -19.80 0.66
N GLY A 35 0.26 -19.37 -0.60
CA GLY A 35 1.17 -18.34 -1.09
C GLY A 35 1.02 -17.00 -0.35
N ILE A 36 -0.19 -16.68 0.14
CA ILE A 36 -0.44 -15.48 0.93
C ILE A 36 -0.10 -15.72 2.41
N ILE A 37 -0.58 -16.83 2.98
CA ILE A 37 -0.40 -17.13 4.42
C ILE A 37 1.07 -17.36 4.78
N ASN A 38 1.83 -17.99 3.87
CA ASN A 38 3.24 -18.31 4.08
C ASN A 38 4.19 -17.12 3.80
N GLN A 39 3.67 -15.95 3.39
CA GLN A 39 4.50 -14.77 3.28
C GLN A 39 5.09 -14.41 4.65
N LYS A 40 6.41 -14.29 4.68
CA LYS A 40 7.10 -13.88 5.91
C LYS A 40 6.80 -12.42 6.18
N PRO A 41 6.25 -12.08 7.37
CA PRO A 41 6.06 -10.68 7.74
C PRO A 41 7.42 -9.97 7.87
N PHE A 42 7.42 -8.66 7.68
CA PHE A 42 8.61 -7.87 7.96
C PHE A 42 9.03 -8.04 9.42
N THR A 43 10.30 -8.35 9.62
CA THR A 43 10.87 -8.41 10.97
C THR A 43 11.36 -7.01 11.33
N TYR A 44 10.77 -6.42 12.37
CA TYR A 44 11.24 -5.18 12.97
C TYR A 44 12.12 -5.52 14.18
N LYS A 45 13.35 -5.05 14.15
CA LYS A 45 14.21 -5.13 15.32
C LYS A 45 13.93 -3.87 16.15
N HIS A 46 13.59 -4.03 17.42
CA HIS A 46 13.49 -2.88 18.32
C HIS A 46 14.89 -2.30 18.52
N SER A 47 15.16 -1.16 17.90
CA SER A 47 16.30 -0.35 18.29
C SER A 47 16.00 0.39 19.59
N LEU A 48 16.98 0.44 20.47
CA LEU A 48 16.96 1.32 21.64
C LEU A 48 17.43 2.75 21.27
N GLN A 49 17.78 2.99 20.01
CA GLN A 49 18.21 4.29 19.53
C GLN A 49 17.01 5.18 19.23
N GLU A 50 16.97 6.34 19.86
CA GLU A 50 15.97 7.35 19.58
C GLU A 50 16.26 8.05 18.26
N ILE A 51 15.22 8.27 17.47
CA ILE A 51 15.29 9.08 16.23
C ILE A 51 15.44 10.54 16.67
N THR A 52 16.62 11.10 16.50
CA THR A 52 16.96 12.44 16.97
C THR A 52 16.51 13.56 16.03
N ASN A 53 16.38 13.24 14.74
CA ASN A 53 15.95 14.20 13.71
C ASN A 53 15.21 13.45 12.58
N SER A 54 14.82 14.17 11.52
CA SER A 54 14.11 13.61 10.36
C SER A 54 14.99 13.59 9.09
N ASP A 55 16.31 13.57 9.25
CA ASP A 55 17.20 13.38 8.12
C ASP A 55 16.99 11.99 7.51
N ILE A 56 16.98 11.89 6.18
CA ILE A 56 16.86 10.62 5.47
C ILE A 56 18.16 10.37 4.72
N GLU A 57 18.73 9.19 4.93
CA GLU A 57 19.98 8.80 4.30
C GLU A 57 19.81 7.47 3.56
N PHE A 58 20.23 7.43 2.30
CA PHE A 58 20.37 6.23 1.49
C PHE A 58 21.85 5.92 1.36
N GLU A 59 22.26 4.73 1.78
CA GLU A 59 23.63 4.26 1.73
C GLU A 59 23.70 3.01 0.86
N HIS A 60 24.29 3.15 -0.34
CA HIS A 60 24.49 2.07 -1.31
C HIS A 60 23.20 1.29 -1.62
N VAL A 61 22.06 2.00 -1.74
CA VAL A 61 20.75 1.39 -1.89
C VAL A 61 20.54 0.87 -3.29
N SER A 62 20.32 -0.45 -3.38
CA SER A 62 19.82 -1.13 -4.59
C SER A 62 18.53 -1.87 -4.29
N PHE A 63 17.64 -1.92 -5.28
CA PHE A 63 16.34 -2.58 -5.12
C PHE A 63 15.87 -3.28 -6.39
N THR A 64 15.39 -4.50 -6.20
CA THR A 64 14.71 -5.34 -7.20
C THR A 64 13.36 -5.78 -6.62
N TYR A 65 12.27 -5.64 -7.39
CA TYR A 65 10.97 -6.17 -6.95
C TYR A 65 11.00 -7.71 -6.87
N PRO A 66 10.29 -8.33 -5.91
CA PRO A 66 10.33 -9.78 -5.70
C PRO A 66 9.98 -10.61 -6.93
N GLU A 67 9.14 -10.07 -7.83
CA GLU A 67 8.66 -10.74 -9.05
C GLU A 67 9.44 -10.33 -10.31
N SER A 68 10.54 -9.60 -10.15
CA SER A 68 11.36 -9.08 -11.27
C SER A 68 12.81 -9.50 -11.13
N GLU A 69 13.45 -9.79 -12.24
CA GLU A 69 14.89 -9.99 -12.29
C GLU A 69 15.65 -8.69 -12.52
N ASN A 70 14.94 -7.63 -12.90
CA ASN A 70 15.56 -6.33 -13.21
C ASN A 70 15.66 -5.47 -11.95
N GLU A 71 16.88 -5.04 -11.65
CA GLU A 71 17.16 -4.05 -10.62
C GLU A 71 16.60 -2.69 -11.03
N VAL A 72 15.78 -2.07 -10.19
CA VAL A 72 15.09 -0.79 -10.47
C VAL A 72 15.84 0.38 -9.88
N ILE A 73 16.49 0.18 -8.75
CA ILE A 73 17.34 1.16 -8.06
C ILE A 73 18.75 0.60 -7.97
N HIS A 74 19.72 1.37 -8.43
CA HIS A 74 21.13 0.97 -8.55
C HIS A 74 22.01 1.87 -7.69
N ASP A 75 22.60 1.34 -6.65
CA ASP A 75 23.64 1.95 -5.79
C ASP A 75 23.40 3.45 -5.47
N VAL A 76 22.18 3.77 -5.01
CA VAL A 76 21.81 5.15 -4.69
C VAL A 76 22.42 5.56 -3.36
N ASN A 77 23.15 6.67 -3.39
CA ASN A 77 23.69 7.35 -2.22
C ASN A 77 23.11 8.78 -2.18
N LEU A 78 22.29 9.06 -1.17
CA LEU A 78 21.55 10.32 -1.08
C LEU A 78 21.33 10.69 0.39
N LYS A 79 21.50 11.97 0.71
CA LYS A 79 21.15 12.53 2.02
C LYS A 79 20.18 13.67 1.85
N ILE A 80 19.01 13.56 2.50
CA ILE A 80 17.95 14.56 2.56
C ILE A 80 17.92 15.11 3.96
N LYS A 81 18.14 16.40 4.12
CA LYS A 81 18.13 17.05 5.44
C LYS A 81 16.71 17.31 5.90
N SER A 82 16.49 17.19 7.20
CA SER A 82 15.25 17.58 7.86
C SER A 82 14.83 18.98 7.49
N GLY A 83 13.53 19.21 7.25
CA GLY A 83 12.97 20.49 6.86
C GLY A 83 13.23 20.91 5.40
N SER A 84 13.91 20.09 4.58
CA SER A 84 14.10 20.39 3.16
C SER A 84 12.94 19.90 2.31
N ILE A 85 12.72 20.57 1.17
CA ILE A 85 11.80 20.14 0.11
C ILE A 85 12.66 19.58 -1.02
N VAL A 86 12.42 18.33 -1.40
CA VAL A 86 13.20 17.64 -2.44
C VAL A 86 12.27 17.15 -3.55
N ALA A 87 12.65 17.39 -4.80
CA ALA A 87 11.96 16.87 -5.96
C ALA A 87 12.81 15.85 -6.71
N PHE A 88 12.27 14.65 -6.94
CA PHE A 88 12.88 13.64 -7.79
C PHE A 88 12.44 13.85 -9.25
N VAL A 89 13.39 14.16 -10.12
CA VAL A 89 13.15 14.43 -11.55
C VAL A 89 13.83 13.37 -12.40
N GLY A 90 13.17 12.93 -13.47
CA GLY A 90 13.70 11.93 -14.39
C GLY A 90 12.64 11.31 -15.27
N LYS A 91 13.04 10.43 -16.19
CA LYS A 91 12.16 9.74 -17.13
C LYS A 91 11.08 8.91 -16.41
N SER A 92 9.93 8.71 -17.06
CA SER A 92 8.93 7.74 -16.59
C SER A 92 9.57 6.35 -16.49
N GLY A 93 9.23 5.58 -15.44
CA GLY A 93 9.86 4.28 -15.18
C GLY A 93 11.27 4.34 -14.57
N GLY A 94 11.84 5.53 -14.32
CA GLY A 94 13.20 5.69 -13.75
C GLY A 94 13.29 5.44 -12.24
N GLY A 95 12.40 4.68 -11.62
CA GLY A 95 12.49 4.27 -10.22
C GLY A 95 12.13 5.34 -9.17
N LYS A 96 11.68 6.55 -9.57
CA LYS A 96 11.38 7.65 -8.63
C LYS A 96 10.36 7.29 -7.56
N SER A 97 9.23 6.75 -7.96
CA SER A 97 8.17 6.31 -7.03
C SER A 97 8.62 5.13 -6.19
N THR A 98 9.41 4.23 -6.76
CA THR A 98 10.03 3.11 -6.05
C THR A 98 10.95 3.62 -4.96
N LEU A 99 11.86 4.56 -5.28
CA LEU A 99 12.79 5.13 -4.30
C LEU A 99 12.06 5.75 -3.11
N VAL A 100 10.99 6.52 -3.37
CA VAL A 100 10.16 7.14 -2.31
C VAL A 100 9.44 6.08 -1.48
N SER A 101 8.94 4.99 -2.10
CA SER A 101 8.23 3.92 -1.39
C SER A 101 9.13 3.03 -0.52
N LEU A 102 10.45 3.10 -0.69
CA LEU A 102 11.40 2.43 0.19
C LEU A 102 11.58 3.14 1.54
N ILE A 103 11.31 4.46 1.63
CA ILE A 103 11.46 5.23 2.87
C ILE A 103 10.49 4.72 3.97
N PRO A 104 9.18 4.57 3.71
CA PRO A 104 8.25 4.00 4.68
C PRO A 104 8.38 2.48 4.82
N ARG A 105 9.38 1.87 4.18
CA ARG A 105 9.61 0.43 4.18
C ARG A 105 8.43 -0.37 3.65
N PHE A 106 7.79 0.09 2.55
CA PHE A 106 6.80 -0.74 1.84
C PHE A 106 7.46 -1.96 1.17
N TYR A 107 8.77 -1.87 0.94
CA TYR A 107 9.64 -2.95 0.48
C TYR A 107 10.97 -2.86 1.22
N ASP A 108 11.59 -4.00 1.50
CA ASP A 108 12.98 -4.03 1.98
C ASP A 108 13.95 -3.86 0.82
N VAL A 109 14.98 -3.06 1.03
CA VAL A 109 16.06 -2.89 0.04
C VAL A 109 16.80 -4.21 -0.20
N THR A 110 17.19 -4.47 -1.44
CA THR A 110 17.97 -5.67 -1.81
C THR A 110 19.41 -5.57 -1.30
N LYS A 111 19.99 -4.36 -1.39
CA LYS A 111 21.33 -4.03 -0.86
C LYS A 111 21.31 -2.64 -0.27
N GLY A 112 22.25 -2.37 0.63
CA GLY A 112 22.41 -1.07 1.27
C GLY A 112 21.44 -0.87 2.42
N THR A 113 21.31 0.38 2.86
CA THR A 113 20.60 0.76 4.08
C THR A 113 19.90 2.09 3.88
N ILE A 114 18.70 2.23 4.43
CA ILE A 114 17.99 3.51 4.52
C ILE A 114 17.89 3.86 5.99
N LYS A 115 18.28 5.09 6.34
CA LYS A 115 18.25 5.57 7.72
C LYS A 115 17.35 6.80 7.84
N ILE A 116 16.65 6.91 8.97
CA ILE A 116 15.89 8.10 9.38
C ILE A 116 16.46 8.56 10.71
N GLY A 117 16.96 9.80 10.76
CA GLY A 117 17.61 10.34 11.95
C GLY A 117 18.78 9.50 12.46
N GLY A 118 19.51 8.86 11.52
CA GLY A 118 20.65 7.99 11.82
C GLY A 118 20.29 6.53 12.15
N VAL A 119 19.01 6.20 12.30
CA VAL A 119 18.55 4.83 12.64
C VAL A 119 18.08 4.11 11.37
N ASP A 120 18.51 2.86 11.17
CA ASP A 120 18.06 2.03 10.05
C ASP A 120 16.54 1.81 10.13
N VAL A 121 15.82 2.01 9.03
CA VAL A 121 14.37 1.78 8.96
C VAL A 121 13.97 0.34 9.32
N LYS A 122 14.86 -0.62 9.19
CA LYS A 122 14.65 -2.02 9.61
C LYS A 122 14.67 -2.20 11.12
N GLU A 123 15.27 -1.27 11.85
CA GLU A 123 15.38 -1.29 13.30
C GLU A 123 14.32 -0.43 13.99
N ILE A 124 13.61 0.41 13.23
CA ILE A 124 12.48 1.20 13.74
C ILE A 124 11.23 0.33 13.78
N SER A 125 10.45 0.40 14.86
CA SER A 125 9.17 -0.32 14.91
C SER A 125 8.19 0.22 13.87
N GLU A 126 7.33 -0.64 13.31
CA GLU A 126 6.33 -0.24 12.30
C GLU A 126 5.48 0.96 12.79
N LYS A 127 5.00 0.88 14.03
CA LYS A 127 4.18 1.94 14.64
C LYS A 127 4.92 3.27 14.70
N GLU A 128 6.18 3.25 15.08
CA GLU A 128 7.00 4.45 15.18
C GLU A 128 7.32 5.00 13.77
N LEU A 129 7.74 4.15 12.84
CA LEU A 129 8.01 4.54 11.46
C LEU A 129 6.78 5.20 10.81
N MET A 130 5.60 4.57 10.93
CA MET A 130 4.35 5.11 10.39
C MET A 130 3.88 6.39 11.12
N SER A 131 4.26 6.60 12.38
CA SER A 131 3.97 7.85 13.07
C SER A 131 4.83 9.05 12.62
N LYS A 132 5.97 8.77 11.98
CA LYS A 132 6.92 9.78 11.49
C LYS A 132 6.73 10.11 10.02
N ILE A 133 6.06 9.26 9.25
CA ILE A 133 5.93 9.38 7.80
C ILE A 133 4.46 9.53 7.42
N SER A 134 4.17 10.53 6.59
CA SER A 134 2.91 10.64 5.86
C SER A 134 3.18 10.38 4.38
N PHE A 135 2.43 9.50 3.75
CA PHE A 135 2.61 9.12 2.36
C PHE A 135 1.32 9.34 1.56
N VAL A 136 1.44 10.03 0.44
CA VAL A 136 0.32 10.27 -0.47
C VAL A 136 0.52 9.44 -1.73
N PHE A 137 -0.41 8.52 -1.99
CA PHE A 137 -0.37 7.67 -3.18
C PHE A 137 -0.90 8.38 -4.41
N GLN A 138 -0.37 8.03 -5.58
CA GLN A 138 -0.85 8.55 -6.86
C GLN A 138 -2.30 8.14 -7.15
N ASP A 139 -2.70 6.93 -6.73
CA ASP A 139 -4.05 6.39 -6.80
C ASP A 139 -4.65 6.32 -5.38
N SER A 140 -5.08 7.46 -4.86
CA SER A 140 -5.77 7.50 -3.56
C SER A 140 -7.19 6.94 -3.69
N ARG A 141 -7.54 6.00 -2.83
CA ARG A 141 -8.89 5.43 -2.75
C ARG A 141 -9.57 5.89 -1.49
N LEU A 142 -10.76 6.45 -1.66
CA LEU A 142 -11.61 6.82 -0.54
C LEU A 142 -12.45 5.63 -0.08
N LEU A 143 -12.59 5.50 1.23
CA LEU A 143 -13.48 4.51 1.83
C LEU A 143 -14.92 4.96 1.65
N LYS A 144 -15.87 3.98 1.60
CA LYS A 144 -17.32 4.24 1.56
C LYS A 144 -17.82 4.73 2.92
N LYS A 145 -17.28 5.86 3.37
CA LYS A 145 -17.54 6.51 4.66
C LYS A 145 -17.69 8.00 4.45
N SER A 146 -17.89 8.78 5.52
CA SER A 146 -17.95 10.24 5.43
C SER A 146 -16.59 10.86 5.10
N PHE A 147 -16.56 12.11 4.65
CA PHE A 147 -15.31 12.86 4.51
C PHE A 147 -14.51 12.85 5.80
N LYS A 148 -15.17 13.14 6.91
CA LYS A 148 -14.57 13.12 8.26
C LYS A 148 -13.89 11.79 8.58
N GLU A 149 -14.56 10.67 8.34
CA GLU A 149 -14.00 9.34 8.59
C GLU A 149 -12.84 9.01 7.65
N ASN A 150 -12.89 9.46 6.39
CA ASN A 150 -11.80 9.30 5.43
C ASN A 150 -10.57 10.13 5.84
N ILE A 151 -10.74 11.38 6.27
CA ILE A 151 -9.64 12.24 6.72
C ILE A 151 -9.05 11.71 8.03
N LYS A 152 -9.90 11.29 8.96
CA LYS A 152 -9.48 10.75 10.25
C LYS A 152 -8.67 9.46 10.14
N MET A 153 -9.02 8.56 9.19
CA MET A 153 -8.32 7.28 8.89
C MET A 153 -7.84 6.51 10.12
N GLY A 154 -8.69 6.43 11.16
CA GLY A 154 -8.36 5.71 12.39
C GLY A 154 -7.48 6.47 13.39
N SER A 155 -7.09 7.71 13.11
CA SER A 155 -6.43 8.58 14.09
C SER A 155 -7.41 9.02 15.18
N ASN A 156 -6.88 9.52 16.33
CA ASN A 156 -7.66 10.13 17.40
C ASN A 156 -7.87 11.65 17.20
N ALA A 157 -7.79 12.12 15.92
CA ALA A 157 -7.93 13.53 15.59
C ALA A 157 -9.29 14.08 16.03
N SER A 158 -9.30 15.28 16.61
CA SER A 158 -10.50 16.05 16.95
C SER A 158 -11.16 16.60 15.68
N VAL A 159 -12.37 17.14 15.81
CA VAL A 159 -13.05 17.81 14.69
C VAL A 159 -12.27 19.05 14.25
N GLU A 160 -11.67 19.78 15.20
CA GLU A 160 -10.85 20.97 14.97
C GLU A 160 -9.57 20.63 14.19
N ASP A 161 -8.92 19.49 14.52
CA ASP A 161 -7.75 19.00 13.77
C ASP A 161 -8.12 18.69 12.33
N ILE A 162 -9.28 18.05 12.12
CA ILE A 162 -9.79 17.71 10.79
C ILE A 162 -10.09 18.97 9.98
N GLN A 163 -10.74 19.98 10.57
CA GLN A 163 -11.01 21.25 9.92
C GLN A 163 -9.70 21.98 9.56
N THR A 164 -8.75 21.98 10.48
CA THR A 164 -7.42 22.56 10.23
C THR A 164 -6.71 21.85 9.08
N ALA A 165 -6.78 20.53 9.00
CA ALA A 165 -6.21 19.74 7.91
C ALA A 165 -6.88 20.07 6.56
N VAL A 166 -8.22 20.15 6.54
CA VAL A 166 -9.01 20.53 5.36
C VAL A 166 -8.60 21.91 4.86
N HIS A 167 -8.49 22.87 5.76
CA HIS A 167 -8.10 24.23 5.40
C HIS A 167 -6.65 24.30 4.87
N LYS A 168 -5.70 23.63 5.53
CA LYS A 168 -4.32 23.55 5.06
C LYS A 168 -4.18 22.89 3.69
N ALA A 169 -5.04 21.89 3.40
CA ALA A 169 -5.10 21.21 2.11
C ALA A 169 -5.88 22.01 1.04
N GLN A 170 -6.43 23.20 1.38
CA GLN A 170 -7.27 24.03 0.51
C GLN A 170 -8.48 23.26 -0.06
N CYS A 171 -9.14 22.49 0.81
CA CYS A 171 -10.24 21.60 0.44
C CYS A 171 -11.60 22.13 0.93
N ASP A 172 -11.64 23.32 1.51
CA ASP A 172 -12.86 23.93 2.05
C ASP A 172 -13.95 24.06 0.99
N ASP A 173 -13.60 24.58 -0.19
CA ASP A 173 -14.51 24.78 -1.32
C ASP A 173 -15.12 23.48 -1.88
N ILE A 174 -14.51 22.35 -1.59
CA ILE A 174 -15.04 21.05 -2.00
C ILE A 174 -16.05 20.55 -0.99
N ILE A 175 -15.74 20.68 0.30
CA ILE A 175 -16.62 20.24 1.38
C ILE A 175 -17.87 21.13 1.47
N GLU A 176 -17.73 22.44 1.24
CA GLU A 176 -18.83 23.40 1.23
C GLU A 176 -19.86 23.16 0.12
N LYS A 177 -19.50 22.46 -0.95
CA LYS A 177 -20.44 22.06 -2.02
C LYS A 177 -21.48 21.06 -1.59
N PHE A 178 -21.31 20.44 -0.43
CA PHE A 178 -22.20 19.40 0.06
C PHE A 178 -22.97 19.85 1.30
N ASP A 179 -24.28 19.72 1.28
CA ASP A 179 -25.20 20.15 2.36
C ASP A 179 -24.83 19.58 3.73
N GLN A 180 -24.25 18.37 3.77
CA GLN A 180 -23.84 17.72 5.02
C GLN A 180 -22.35 17.96 5.36
N GLY A 181 -21.65 18.79 4.59
CA GLY A 181 -20.23 19.10 4.83
C GLY A 181 -19.37 17.85 5.08
N LEU A 182 -18.63 17.84 6.17
CA LEU A 182 -17.74 16.74 6.56
C LEU A 182 -18.45 15.40 6.81
N GLU A 183 -19.74 15.41 7.13
CA GLU A 183 -20.52 14.17 7.36
C GLU A 183 -21.09 13.56 6.07
N THR A 184 -20.87 14.20 4.92
CA THR A 184 -21.28 13.68 3.61
C THR A 184 -20.62 12.34 3.32
N LYS A 185 -21.41 11.31 3.04
CA LYS A 185 -20.94 9.96 2.74
C LYS A 185 -20.50 9.83 1.28
N ILE A 186 -19.35 9.20 1.07
CA ILE A 186 -18.75 8.92 -0.24
C ILE A 186 -19.06 7.48 -0.65
N GLY A 187 -19.31 7.21 -1.92
CA GLY A 187 -19.44 5.86 -2.46
C GLY A 187 -20.83 5.50 -3.01
N SER A 188 -21.13 4.22 -3.24
CA SER A 188 -22.24 3.72 -4.09
C SER A 188 -23.68 4.12 -3.70
N LYS A 189 -23.88 4.78 -2.56
CA LYS A 189 -25.13 5.46 -2.15
C LYS A 189 -24.87 6.87 -1.63
N GLY A 190 -23.69 7.43 -1.87
CA GLY A 190 -23.28 8.78 -1.51
C GLY A 190 -22.78 9.52 -2.74
N VAL A 191 -22.07 10.61 -2.49
CA VAL A 191 -21.54 11.47 -3.56
C VAL A 191 -20.33 10.79 -4.22
N TYR A 192 -20.26 10.87 -5.56
CA TYR A 192 -19.06 10.52 -6.30
C TYR A 192 -18.22 11.77 -6.50
N LEU A 193 -16.98 11.74 -6.02
CA LEU A 193 -16.00 12.75 -6.34
C LEU A 193 -15.43 12.45 -7.73
N ASP A 194 -15.50 13.42 -8.65
CA ASP A 194 -14.85 13.33 -9.94
C ASP A 194 -13.32 13.28 -9.78
N ARG A 195 -12.60 12.69 -10.75
CA ARG A 195 -11.12 12.62 -10.72
C ARG A 195 -10.44 13.97 -10.55
N LYS A 196 -11.09 15.06 -10.93
CA LYS A 196 -10.61 16.42 -10.66
C LYS A 196 -10.76 16.83 -9.20
N SER A 197 -11.77 16.30 -8.52
CA SER A 197 -12.03 16.54 -7.08
C SER A 197 -11.25 15.57 -6.18
N THR A 198 -10.78 14.44 -6.71
CA THR A 198 -9.91 13.49 -6.00
C THR A 198 -8.44 13.90 -5.98
N ARG A 199 -8.07 14.99 -6.65
CA ARG A 199 -6.76 15.65 -6.46
C ARG A 199 -6.71 16.50 -5.19
N LEU A 200 -7.30 15.98 -4.14
CA LEU A 200 -7.27 16.48 -2.77
C LEU A 200 -6.06 15.94 -2.00
N ASN A 201 -4.98 15.68 -2.72
CA ASN A 201 -3.73 15.22 -2.14
C ASN A 201 -2.60 16.15 -2.54
#